data_de343e946c8ea2bcc4c1f61a42fd308e
#
_entry.id   de343e946c8ea2bcc4c1f61a42fd308e
#
_cell.length_a   1.000
_cell.length_b   1.000
_cell.length_c   1.000
_cell.angle_alpha   90.00
_cell.angle_beta   90.00
_cell.angle_gamma   90.00
#
_symmetry.space_group_name_H-M   'P 1'
#
loop_
_entity.id
_entity.type
_entity.pdbx_description
1 polymer ?
#
loop_
_entity_poly.entity_id
_entity_poly.type
_entity_poly.pdbx_seq_one_letter_code
_entity_poly.pdbx_strand_id
1 'polypeptide(L)'
;MSRHIMTRYGKIALGQWVVSESIVGDDVVGMLVSARGETCRVATSLDREKEVPTSTIRPMRADEAGHGAVALTGDGVCLAYGDGDERVWMGVDGSISADEEIDGARIIVEGEGQ
;
A
#
# COMPACT_ATOMS: atom_id res chain seq x y z
N MET A 1 -5.44 8.98 -17.32
CA MET A 1 -6.63 8.28 -16.84
C MET A 1 -6.25 7.41 -15.65
N SER A 2 -6.82 7.68 -14.51
CA SER A 2 -6.53 6.86 -13.34
C SER A 2 -7.30 5.55 -13.43
N ARG A 3 -6.63 4.47 -13.07
CA ARG A 3 -7.25 3.15 -13.04
C ARG A 3 -7.36 2.70 -11.60
N HIS A 4 -8.51 2.17 -11.26
CA HIS A 4 -8.73 1.68 -9.92
C HIS A 4 -9.75 0.55 -9.98
N ILE A 5 -9.79 -0.23 -8.91
CA ILE A 5 -10.79 -1.28 -8.74
C ILE A 5 -11.57 -1.01 -7.47
N MET A 6 -12.77 -1.55 -7.43
CA MET A 6 -13.61 -1.47 -6.24
C MET A 6 -13.52 -2.79 -5.50
N THR A 7 -13.25 -2.71 -4.21
CA THR A 7 -13.23 -3.88 -3.34
C THR A 7 -14.13 -3.62 -2.16
N ARG A 8 -14.35 -4.62 -1.32
CA ARG A 8 -15.13 -4.42 -0.11
C ARG A 8 -14.45 -3.45 0.86
N TYR A 9 -13.17 -3.16 0.63
CA TYR A 9 -12.43 -2.18 1.42
C TYR A 9 -12.39 -0.80 0.77
N GLY A 10 -13.11 -0.61 -0.35
CA GLY A 10 -13.17 0.65 -1.06
C GLY A 10 -12.36 0.62 -2.35
N LYS A 11 -12.06 1.81 -2.86
CA LYS A 11 -11.30 1.97 -4.09
C LYS A 11 -9.82 1.70 -3.85
N ILE A 12 -9.23 0.92 -4.75
CA ILE A 12 -7.79 0.69 -4.74
C ILE A 12 -7.27 1.02 -6.14
N ALA A 13 -6.25 1.87 -6.20
CA ALA A 13 -5.69 2.30 -7.48
C ALA A 13 -4.59 1.35 -7.93
N LEU A 14 -4.43 1.19 -9.24
CA LEU A 14 -3.27 0.50 -9.78
C LEU A 14 -2.02 1.28 -9.40
N GLY A 15 -0.98 0.58 -9.01
CA GLY A 15 0.25 1.20 -8.50
C GLY A 15 0.28 1.36 -7.00
N GLN A 16 -0.84 1.10 -6.34
CA GLN A 16 -0.92 1.20 -4.89
C GLN A 16 -0.46 -0.11 -4.27
N TRP A 17 0.22 -0.03 -3.14
CA TRP A 17 0.61 -1.23 -2.40
C TRP A 17 -0.59 -1.81 -1.66
N VAL A 18 -0.73 -3.11 -1.74
CA VAL A 18 -1.87 -3.84 -1.20
C VAL A 18 -1.40 -5.07 -0.45
N VAL A 19 -2.29 -5.58 0.38
CA VAL A 19 -2.08 -6.85 1.09
C VAL A 19 -3.24 -7.77 0.70
N SER A 20 -2.91 -8.98 0.23
CA SER A 20 -3.90 -10.02 0.00
C SER A 20 -3.88 -10.94 1.19
N GLU A 21 -4.93 -10.91 1.98
CA GLU A 21 -5.01 -11.72 3.19
C GLU A 21 -5.38 -13.15 2.83
N SER A 22 -4.59 -14.08 3.34
CA SER A 22 -4.78 -15.49 3.07
C SER A 22 -5.34 -16.18 4.30
N ILE A 23 -6.29 -17.09 4.07
CA ILE A 23 -6.81 -17.94 5.15
C ILE A 23 -5.81 -19.05 5.45
N VAL A 24 -5.07 -19.46 4.43
CA VAL A 24 -4.10 -20.56 4.55
C VAL A 24 -2.77 -20.05 3.99
N GLY A 25 -1.77 -19.98 4.83
CA GLY A 25 -0.44 -19.56 4.41
C GLY A 25 -0.20 -18.08 4.66
N ASP A 26 0.87 -17.56 4.07
CA ASP A 26 1.29 -16.18 4.28
C ASP A 26 0.49 -15.21 3.41
N ASP A 27 0.29 -14.02 3.93
CA ASP A 27 -0.30 -12.95 3.15
C ASP A 27 0.63 -12.55 2.01
N VAL A 28 0.03 -12.09 0.90
CA VAL A 28 0.78 -11.59 -0.24
C VAL A 28 0.78 -10.07 -0.16
N VAL A 29 1.96 -9.49 -0.15
CA VAL A 29 2.14 -8.05 -0.07
C VAL A 29 2.84 -7.57 -1.32
N GLY A 30 2.34 -6.55 -1.96
CA GLY A 30 2.95 -6.02 -3.15
C GLY A 30 2.16 -4.90 -3.77
N MET A 31 2.58 -4.50 -4.96
CA MET A 31 1.95 -3.42 -5.70
C MET A 31 0.91 -3.99 -6.67
N LEU A 32 -0.28 -3.42 -6.67
CA LEU A 32 -1.34 -3.84 -7.60
C LEU A 32 -0.98 -3.38 -9.01
N VAL A 33 -0.75 -4.32 -9.92
CA VAL A 33 -0.32 -4.00 -11.27
C VAL A 33 -1.41 -4.17 -12.30
N SER A 34 -2.36 -5.07 -12.08
CA SER A 34 -3.48 -5.24 -13.00
C SER A 34 -4.64 -5.91 -12.28
N ALA A 35 -5.82 -5.74 -12.85
CA ALA A 35 -7.01 -6.38 -12.32
C ALA A 35 -7.85 -6.84 -13.50
N ARG A 36 -8.43 -8.02 -13.36
CA ARG A 36 -9.25 -8.60 -14.41
C ARG A 36 -10.38 -9.41 -13.77
N GLY A 37 -11.54 -8.77 -13.64
CA GLY A 37 -12.69 -9.44 -13.05
C GLY A 37 -12.47 -9.79 -11.58
N GLU A 38 -12.54 -11.07 -11.29
CA GLU A 38 -12.46 -11.55 -9.92
C GLU A 38 -11.04 -11.79 -9.42
N THR A 39 -10.04 -11.61 -10.30
CA THR A 39 -8.63 -11.80 -9.94
C THR A 39 -7.85 -10.55 -10.26
N CYS A 40 -6.73 -10.39 -9.58
CA CYS A 40 -5.81 -9.30 -9.85
C CYS A 40 -4.38 -9.81 -9.70
N ARG A 41 -3.45 -9.04 -10.25
CA ARG A 41 -2.04 -9.36 -10.16
C ARG A 41 -1.33 -8.37 -9.27
N VAL A 42 -0.52 -8.92 -8.38
CA VAL A 42 0.23 -8.14 -7.39
C VAL A 42 1.71 -8.43 -7.62
N ALA A 43 2.48 -7.38 -7.86
CA ALA A 43 3.93 -7.52 -8.02
C ALA A 43 4.57 -7.60 -6.64
N THR A 44 5.16 -8.75 -6.32
CA THR A 44 5.82 -8.97 -5.04
C THR A 44 7.29 -8.60 -5.09
N SER A 45 7.85 -8.50 -6.30
CA SER A 45 9.21 -8.02 -6.53
C SER A 45 9.29 -7.54 -7.98
N LEU A 46 10.45 -7.06 -8.39
CA LEU A 46 10.63 -6.52 -9.75
C LEU A 46 10.35 -7.55 -10.84
N ASP A 47 10.57 -8.82 -10.55
CA ASP A 47 10.43 -9.87 -11.55
C ASP A 47 9.39 -10.93 -11.18
N ARG A 48 8.59 -10.68 -10.16
CA ARG A 48 7.60 -11.67 -9.70
C ARG A 48 6.24 -11.02 -9.50
N GLU A 49 5.22 -11.71 -9.97
CA GLU A 49 3.84 -11.33 -9.77
C GLU A 49 3.07 -12.54 -9.27
N LYS A 50 2.06 -12.28 -8.47
CA LYS A 50 1.14 -13.31 -8.03
C LYS A 50 -0.27 -12.91 -8.39
N GLU A 51 -1.05 -13.92 -8.82
CA GLU A 51 -2.46 -13.71 -9.06
C GLU A 51 -3.23 -14.05 -7.79
N VAL A 52 -4.08 -13.15 -7.34
CA VAL A 52 -4.85 -13.32 -6.12
C VAL A 52 -6.30 -12.92 -6.38
N PRO A 53 -7.25 -13.45 -5.61
CA PRO A 53 -8.63 -13.01 -5.76
C PRO A 53 -8.78 -11.54 -5.37
N THR A 54 -9.51 -10.79 -6.19
CA THR A 54 -9.75 -9.37 -5.93
C THR A 54 -10.41 -9.15 -4.56
N SER A 55 -11.26 -10.10 -4.15
CA SER A 55 -11.98 -9.98 -2.89
C SER A 55 -11.09 -10.05 -1.65
N THR A 56 -9.84 -10.49 -1.80
CA THR A 56 -8.93 -10.66 -0.67
C THR A 56 -8.00 -9.49 -0.45
N ILE A 57 -7.91 -8.57 -1.40
CA ILE A 57 -6.92 -7.49 -1.28
C ILE A 57 -7.50 -6.31 -0.50
N ARG A 58 -6.63 -5.65 0.24
CA ARG A 58 -6.94 -4.42 0.93
C ARG A 58 -5.75 -3.48 0.79
N PRO A 59 -5.97 -2.18 0.95
CA PRO A 59 -4.84 -1.24 0.92
C PRO A 59 -3.86 -1.54 2.03
N MET A 60 -2.56 -1.36 1.74
CA MET A 60 -1.55 -1.41 2.79
C MET A 60 -1.77 -0.24 3.74
N ARG A 61 -1.74 -0.50 5.03
CA ARG A 61 -1.90 0.54 6.03
C ARG A 61 -0.56 1.22 6.34
N ALA A 62 -0.64 2.44 6.85
CA ALA A 62 0.56 3.18 7.18
C ALA A 62 1.44 2.43 8.18
N ASP A 63 0.83 1.75 9.14
CA ASP A 63 1.58 1.02 10.16
C ASP A 63 2.25 -0.25 9.64
N GLU A 64 1.99 -0.62 8.39
CA GLU A 64 2.61 -1.76 7.75
C GLU A 64 3.78 -1.37 6.85
N ALA A 65 3.98 -0.07 6.63
CA ALA A 65 5.02 0.42 5.72
C ALA A 65 6.37 0.46 6.42
N GLY A 66 7.43 0.42 5.64
CA GLY A 66 8.79 0.48 6.16
C GLY A 66 9.42 1.86 5.98
N HIS A 67 10.65 1.99 6.47
CA HIS A 67 11.43 3.20 6.30
C HIS A 67 11.60 3.50 4.81
N GLY A 68 11.37 4.74 4.42
CA GLY A 68 11.48 5.14 3.03
C GLY A 68 10.22 4.91 2.21
N ALA A 69 9.15 4.42 2.83
CA ALA A 69 7.88 4.27 2.13
C ALA A 69 7.33 5.62 1.71
N VAL A 70 6.56 5.63 0.63
CA VAL A 70 5.95 6.86 0.12
C VAL A 70 4.44 6.68 0.12
N ALA A 71 3.74 7.66 0.66
CA ALA A 71 2.28 7.65 0.69
C ALA A 71 1.73 8.90 0.01
N LEU A 72 0.61 8.75 -0.68
CA LEU A 72 -0.14 9.88 -1.23
C LEU A 72 -1.30 10.19 -0.30
N THR A 73 -1.35 11.41 0.17
CA THR A 73 -2.44 11.90 1.01
C THR A 73 -3.21 12.98 0.28
N GLY A 74 -4.29 13.45 0.87
CA GLY A 74 -5.02 14.58 0.31
C GLY A 74 -4.19 15.85 0.23
N ASP A 75 -3.17 15.97 1.06
CA ASP A 75 -2.31 17.15 1.09
C ASP A 75 -1.02 16.98 0.29
N GLY A 76 -0.81 15.81 -0.32
CA GLY A 76 0.36 15.58 -1.15
C GLY A 76 1.10 14.32 -0.77
N VAL A 77 2.40 14.33 -1.00
CA VAL A 77 3.26 13.17 -0.81
C VAL A 77 3.91 13.21 0.56
N CYS A 78 3.92 12.07 1.25
CA CYS A 78 4.61 11.92 2.53
C CYS A 78 5.63 10.81 2.41
N LEU A 79 6.74 10.96 3.12
CA LEU A 79 7.82 9.99 3.15
C LEU A 79 7.99 9.46 4.58
N ALA A 80 8.00 8.15 4.72
CA ALA A 80 8.18 7.52 6.03
C ALA A 80 9.64 7.59 6.46
N TYR A 81 9.86 8.03 7.69
CA TYR A 81 11.18 8.06 8.29
C TYR A 81 11.14 7.27 9.59
N GLY A 82 12.03 6.28 9.71
CA GLY A 82 12.00 5.37 10.83
C GLY A 82 11.07 4.21 10.57
N ASP A 83 11.00 3.30 11.51
CA ASP A 83 10.13 2.14 11.39
C ASP A 83 9.52 1.81 12.75
N GLY A 84 8.51 0.97 12.72
CA GLY A 84 7.81 0.55 13.92
C GLY A 84 7.23 1.75 14.67
N ASP A 85 7.43 1.77 15.97
CA ASP A 85 6.86 2.80 16.83
C ASP A 85 7.55 4.16 16.65
N GLU A 86 8.71 4.18 16.01
CA GLU A 86 9.46 5.42 15.83
C GLU A 86 9.21 6.05 14.47
N ARG A 87 8.35 5.45 13.66
CA ARG A 87 8.09 5.97 12.32
C ARG A 87 7.29 7.27 12.38
N VAL A 88 7.72 8.23 11.58
CA VAL A 88 6.97 9.46 11.33
C VAL A 88 6.84 9.64 9.82
N TRP A 89 5.83 10.37 9.41
CA TRP A 89 5.59 10.66 8.00
C TRP A 89 5.82 12.14 7.77
N MET A 90 6.77 12.43 6.88
CA MET A 90 7.17 13.81 6.60
C MET A 90 6.56 14.26 5.28
N GLY A 91 5.81 15.35 5.31
CA GLY A 91 5.26 15.95 4.11
C GLY A 91 6.26 16.84 3.41
N VAL A 92 5.93 17.21 2.16
CA VAL A 92 6.80 18.07 1.36
C VAL A 92 6.91 19.47 1.95
N ASP A 93 5.97 19.87 2.80
CA ASP A 93 5.98 21.17 3.45
C ASP A 93 6.70 21.13 4.79
N GLY A 94 7.31 20.00 5.13
CA GLY A 94 8.01 19.83 6.39
C GLY A 94 7.14 19.40 7.55
N SER A 95 5.85 19.19 7.31
CA SER A 95 4.96 18.70 8.37
C SER A 95 5.32 17.27 8.75
N ILE A 96 5.02 16.92 9.99
CA ILE A 96 5.31 15.58 10.52
C ILE A 96 3.99 15.00 11.04
N SER A 97 3.70 13.76 10.65
CA SER A 97 2.48 13.10 11.06
C SER A 97 2.79 11.70 11.57
N ALA A 98 1.95 11.20 12.45
CA ALA A 98 2.02 9.82 12.90
C ALA A 98 1.22 8.92 11.95
N ASP A 99 1.36 7.61 12.13
CA ASP A 99 0.66 6.65 11.29
C ASP A 99 -0.85 6.88 11.28
N GLU A 100 -1.42 7.15 12.44
CA GLU A 100 -2.88 7.34 12.56
C GLU A 100 -3.35 8.56 11.80
N GLU A 101 -2.51 9.57 11.68
CA GLU A 101 -2.89 10.83 11.04
C GLU A 101 -2.95 10.72 9.53
N ILE A 102 -2.26 9.73 8.96
CA ILE A 102 -2.30 9.49 7.52
C ILE A 102 -3.03 8.21 7.16
N ASP A 103 -3.77 7.66 8.10
CA ASP A 103 -4.55 6.45 7.85
C ASP A 103 -5.51 6.70 6.69
N GLY A 104 -5.58 5.74 5.77
CA GLY A 104 -6.35 5.92 4.56
C GLY A 104 -5.55 6.46 3.38
N ALA A 105 -4.32 6.90 3.61
CA ALA A 105 -3.45 7.32 2.51
C ALA A 105 -3.05 6.12 1.67
N ARG A 106 -2.72 6.38 0.41
CA ARG A 106 -2.29 5.31 -0.50
C ARG A 106 -0.78 5.14 -0.42
N ILE A 107 -0.36 3.94 -0.07
CA ILE A 107 1.08 3.62 -0.05
C ILE A 107 1.48 3.25 -1.47
N ILE A 108 2.37 4.01 -2.08
CA ILE A 108 2.81 3.79 -3.46
C ILE A 108 4.23 3.26 -3.55
N VAL A 109 4.99 3.29 -2.44
CA VAL A 109 6.27 2.62 -2.32
C VAL A 109 6.33 2.05 -0.92
N GLU A 110 6.60 0.76 -0.82
CA GLU A 110 6.58 0.09 0.49
C GLU A 110 7.70 0.55 1.41
N GLY A 111 8.85 0.88 0.83
CA GLY A 111 10.03 1.20 1.61
C GLY A 111 10.81 -0.05 1.96
N GLU A 112 11.70 0.08 2.92
CA GLU A 112 12.50 -1.04 3.38
C GLU A 112 11.71 -1.81 4.42
N GLY A 113 11.03 -2.84 3.98
CA GLY A 113 10.25 -3.69 4.84
C GLY A 113 11.13 -4.41 5.84
N GLN A 114 10.58 -4.64 6.99
CA GLN A 114 11.30 -5.39 7.97
C GLN A 114 10.50 -6.23 8.78
#